data_52abaf7b3bde1b6f4c99c1bf9fc90513
#
_entry.id   52abaf7b3bde1b6f4c99c1bf9fc90513
#
_cell.length_a   1.000
_cell.length_b   1.000
_cell.length_c   1.000
_cell.angle_alpha   90.00
_cell.angle_beta   90.00
_cell.angle_gamma   90.00
#
_symmetry.space_group_name_H-M   'P 1'
#
loop_
_entity.id
_entity.type
_entity.pdbx_description
1 polymer ?
#
loop_
_entity_poly.entity_id
_entity_poly.type
_entity_poly.pdbx_seq_one_letter_code
_entity_poly.pdbx_strand_id
1 'polypeptide(L)' 'MMAVKNKIKELRVQHKITQVQMAKDLQVTRQTIVAIENNHYNPSLELALKIAHYFDLKMEDIFTLK' A
#
# COMPACT_ATOMS: atom_id res chain seq x y z
N MET A 1 1.43 -4.29 -21.97
CA MET A 1 2.16 -4.72 -20.75
C MET A 1 1.28 -4.49 -19.54
N MET A 2 1.16 -5.48 -18.67
CA MET A 2 0.38 -5.33 -17.44
C MET A 2 1.19 -4.64 -16.37
N ALA A 3 0.54 -3.78 -15.61
CA ALA A 3 1.15 -3.11 -14.47
C ALA A 3 0.27 -3.35 -13.24
N VAL A 4 0.89 -3.35 -12.07
CA VAL A 4 0.15 -3.46 -10.81
C VAL A 4 -0.30 -2.06 -10.40
N LYS A 5 -1.58 -1.92 -10.13
CA LYS A 5 -2.18 -0.70 -9.56
C LYS A 5 -2.67 -1.02 -8.16
N ASN A 6 -2.79 -0.02 -7.33
CA ASN A 6 -3.25 -0.24 -5.95
C ASN A 6 -4.19 0.87 -5.48
N LYS A 7 -4.92 0.57 -4.42
CA LYS A 7 -5.87 1.49 -3.78
C LYS A 7 -5.38 1.94 -2.40
N ILE A 8 -4.08 1.88 -2.18
CA ILE A 8 -3.53 2.16 -0.84
C ILE A 8 -3.85 3.57 -0.38
N LYS A 9 -3.70 4.55 -1.27
CA LYS A 9 -3.97 5.95 -0.91
C LYS A 9 -5.43 6.15 -0.51
N GLU A 10 -6.37 5.60 -1.29
CA GLU A 10 -7.80 5.70 -0.99
C GLU A 10 -8.12 5.05 0.34
N LEU A 11 -7.58 3.87 0.58
CA LEU A 11 -7.81 3.15 1.84
C LEU A 11 -7.24 3.92 3.01
N ARG A 12 -6.04 4.43 2.86
CA ARG A 12 -5.39 5.21 3.91
C ARG A 12 -6.22 6.44 4.26
N VAL A 13 -6.68 7.17 3.25
CA VAL A 13 -7.49 8.38 3.45
C VAL A 13 -8.82 8.02 4.13
N GLN A 14 -9.47 6.93 3.68
CA GLN A 14 -10.72 6.47 4.28
C GLN A 14 -10.56 6.15 5.76
N HIS A 15 -9.42 5.59 6.14
CA HIS A 15 -9.14 5.24 7.54
C HIS A 15 -8.53 6.41 8.32
N LYS A 16 -8.37 7.58 7.68
CA LYS A 16 -7.82 8.79 8.30
C LYS A 16 -6.41 8.56 8.85
N ILE A 17 -5.60 7.80 8.10
CA ILE A 17 -4.23 7.47 8.48
C ILE A 17 -3.29 8.30 7.61
N THR A 18 -2.31 8.96 8.25
CA THR A 18 -1.29 9.71 7.50
C THR A 18 -0.25 8.77 6.90
N GLN A 19 0.47 9.24 5.88
CA GLN A 19 1.58 8.48 5.31
C GLN A 19 2.64 8.17 6.38
N VAL A 20 2.91 9.14 7.26
CA VAL A 20 3.88 8.97 8.34
C VAL A 20 3.43 7.86 9.30
N GLN A 21 2.15 7.86 9.69
CA GLN A 21 1.64 6.86 10.61
C GLN A 21 1.68 5.47 9.98
N MET A 22 1.26 5.36 8.73
CA MET A 22 1.28 4.07 8.03
C MET A 22 2.71 3.54 7.89
N ALA A 23 3.65 4.42 7.57
CA ALA A 23 5.06 4.03 7.46
C ALA A 23 5.58 3.48 8.78
N LYS A 24 5.27 4.15 9.89
CA LYS A 24 5.64 3.68 11.23
C LYS A 24 5.04 2.30 11.52
N ASP A 25 3.74 2.15 11.27
CA ASP A 25 3.04 0.91 11.58
C ASP A 25 3.60 -0.26 10.79
N LEU A 26 4.01 -0.01 9.55
CA LEU A 26 4.55 -1.05 8.66
C LEU A 26 6.08 -1.16 8.74
N GLN A 27 6.71 -0.32 9.54
CA GLN A 27 8.18 -0.31 9.74
C GLN A 27 8.94 -0.06 8.43
N VAL A 28 8.44 0.89 7.65
CA VAL A 28 9.11 1.34 6.43
C VAL A 28 9.23 2.87 6.48
N THR A 29 9.90 3.45 5.49
CA THR A 29 10.01 4.91 5.42
C THR A 29 8.77 5.51 4.78
N ARG A 30 8.50 6.79 5.08
CA ARG A 30 7.42 7.52 4.42
C ARG A 30 7.62 7.54 2.91
N GLN A 31 8.89 7.66 2.46
CA GLN A 31 9.21 7.66 1.03
C GLN A 31 8.77 6.38 0.35
N THR A 32 8.87 5.24 1.04
CA THR A 32 8.39 3.96 0.53
C THR A 32 6.88 4.01 0.31
N ILE A 33 6.14 4.54 1.26
CA ILE A 33 4.68 4.66 1.12
C ILE A 33 4.33 5.57 -0.06
N VAL A 34 4.99 6.72 -0.18
CA VAL A 34 4.76 7.66 -1.27
C VAL A 34 5.02 6.98 -2.63
N ALA A 35 6.14 6.27 -2.75
CA ALA A 35 6.49 5.61 -4.01
C ALA A 35 5.47 4.54 -4.40
N ILE A 36 4.99 3.76 -3.44
CA ILE A 36 3.99 2.73 -3.70
C ILE A 36 2.66 3.38 -4.12
N GLU A 37 2.22 4.40 -3.40
CA GLU A 37 0.96 5.09 -3.71
C GLU A 37 0.98 5.71 -5.10
N ASN A 38 2.14 6.18 -5.55
CA ASN A 38 2.31 6.78 -6.87
C ASN A 38 2.65 5.77 -7.96
N ASN A 39 2.61 4.49 -7.64
CA ASN A 39 2.92 3.41 -8.58
C ASN A 39 4.33 3.50 -9.16
N HIS A 40 5.27 4.09 -8.42
CA HIS A 40 6.67 4.17 -8.83
C HIS A 40 7.41 2.87 -8.58
N TYR A 41 6.94 2.05 -7.63
CA TYR A 41 7.41 0.69 -7.49
C TYR A 41 6.38 -0.14 -6.74
N ASN A 42 6.48 -1.45 -6.91
CA ASN A 42 5.58 -2.37 -6.23
C ASN A 42 6.21 -2.84 -4.92
N PRO A 43 5.42 -3.01 -3.86
CA PRO A 43 5.96 -3.55 -2.62
C PRO A 43 6.43 -4.99 -2.82
N SER A 44 7.38 -5.42 -1.98
CA SER A 44 7.74 -6.83 -1.90
C SER A 44 6.50 -7.64 -1.52
N LEU A 45 6.53 -8.95 -1.77
CA LEU A 45 5.42 -9.81 -1.37
C LEU A 45 5.16 -9.71 0.13
N GLU A 46 6.22 -9.68 0.93
CA GLU A 46 6.08 -9.56 2.38
C GLU A 46 5.37 -8.25 2.75
N LEU A 47 5.80 -7.15 2.17
CA LEU A 47 5.18 -5.85 2.47
C LEU A 47 3.74 -5.80 1.98
N ALA A 48 3.46 -6.36 0.80
CA ALA A 48 2.10 -6.42 0.27
C ALA A 48 1.17 -7.20 1.20
N LEU A 49 1.64 -8.32 1.74
CA LEU A 49 0.86 -9.11 2.71
C LEU A 49 0.63 -8.32 4.00
N LYS A 50 1.65 -7.59 4.47
CA LYS A 50 1.52 -6.74 5.66
C LYS A 50 0.48 -5.64 5.43
N ILE A 51 0.47 -5.03 4.24
CA ILE A 51 -0.50 -4.00 3.89
C ILE A 51 -1.92 -4.57 3.89
N ALA A 52 -2.11 -5.74 3.29
CA ALA A 52 -3.41 -6.40 3.26
C ALA A 52 -3.90 -6.70 4.69
N HIS A 53 -3.02 -7.21 5.52
CA HIS A 53 -3.33 -7.48 6.91
C HIS A 53 -3.65 -6.19 7.67
N TYR A 54 -2.90 -5.13 7.40
CA TYR A 54 -3.07 -3.83 8.03
C TYR A 54 -4.47 -3.26 7.81
N PHE A 55 -5.00 -3.42 6.59
CA PHE A 55 -6.35 -2.95 6.25
C PHE A 55 -7.43 -4.03 6.42
N ASP A 56 -7.04 -5.24 6.83
CA ASP A 56 -7.97 -6.37 6.98
C ASP A 56 -8.71 -6.66 5.67
N LEU A 57 -7.97 -6.68 4.57
CA LEU A 57 -8.49 -6.93 3.23
C LEU A 57 -7.66 -8.00 2.54
N LYS A 58 -8.20 -8.55 1.46
CA LYS A 58 -7.46 -9.47 0.60
C LYS A 58 -6.54 -8.69 -0.32
N MET A 59 -5.46 -9.34 -0.77
CA MET A 59 -4.54 -8.73 -1.72
C MET A 59 -5.27 -8.19 -2.94
N GLU A 60 -6.21 -8.96 -3.48
CA GLU A 60 -6.96 -8.61 -4.69
C GLU A 60 -7.86 -7.39 -4.49
N ASP A 61 -8.22 -7.09 -3.25
CA ASP A 61 -9.02 -5.89 -2.95
C ASP A 61 -8.17 -4.62 -2.97
N ILE A 62 -6.85 -4.77 -2.91
CA ILE A 62 -5.92 -3.64 -2.84
C ILE A 62 -5.11 -3.50 -4.12
N PHE A 63 -4.63 -4.62 -4.66
CA PHE A 63 -3.74 -4.65 -5.82
C PHE A 63 -4.45 -5.30 -7.00
N THR A 64 -4.31 -4.68 -8.17
CA THR A 64 -4.90 -5.22 -9.41
C THR A 64 -3.88 -5.13 -10.54
N LEU A 65 -4.04 -6.03 -11.50
CA LEU A 65 -3.26 -6.00 -12.74
C LEU A 65 -4.06 -5.27 -13.81
N LYS A 66 -3.42 -4.32 -14.46
CA LYS A 66 -4.06 -3.56 -15.55
C LYS A 66 -3.12 -3.34 -16.70
#